data_75fc8919c02789ac51a785d683f7d85a
#
_entry.id   75fc8919c02789ac51a785d683f7d85a
#
_cell.length_a   1.000
_cell.length_b   1.000
_cell.length_c   1.000
_cell.angle_alpha   90.00
_cell.angle_beta   90.00
_cell.angle_gamma   90.00
#
_symmetry.space_group_name_H-M   'P 1'
#
loop_
_entity.id
_entity.type
_entity.pdbx_description
1 polymer ?
#
loop_
_entity_poly.entity_id
_entity_poly.type
_entity_poly.pdbx_seq_one_letter_code
_entity_poly.pdbx_strand_id
1 'polypeptide(L)'
;MNKLKKEYLFFKQQEPNMRTLLVTNMLYALVLPIVEIFVGAYIMRNTSDPVMVAFYQLAMYIGIITTSLVNGYLLKKYSVKTLYSVGILVSGISMFGMMTIKSLGFIELGLAGFLMGAASGFFWTNRYLLALYNTNDNSRNYFFGLESFFFSITSIGVPLIIGAFISQIDGKEVFGFLFNINTS
;
A
#
# COMPACT_ATOMS: atom_id res chain seq x y z
N MET A 1 -20.70 24.66 -18.51
CA MET A 1 -20.42 23.93 -17.26
C MET A 1 -19.00 23.37 -17.35
N ASN A 2 -18.13 23.67 -16.39
CA ASN A 2 -16.71 23.28 -16.41
C ASN A 2 -16.59 21.76 -16.38
N LYS A 3 -15.63 21.16 -17.15
CA LYS A 3 -15.42 19.70 -17.18
C LYS A 3 -15.30 19.08 -15.80
N LEU A 4 -14.53 19.70 -14.89
CA LEU A 4 -14.37 19.27 -13.50
C LEU A 4 -15.68 19.19 -12.72
N LYS A 5 -16.60 20.13 -12.97
CA LYS A 5 -17.93 20.12 -12.31
C LYS A 5 -18.79 18.96 -12.83
N LYS A 6 -18.67 18.60 -14.12
CA LYS A 6 -19.37 17.42 -14.69
C LYS A 6 -18.84 16.12 -14.05
N GLU A 7 -17.51 15.96 -13.97
CA GLU A 7 -16.89 14.79 -13.36
C GLU A 7 -17.26 14.65 -11.88
N TYR A 8 -17.22 15.74 -11.11
CA TYR A 8 -17.64 15.74 -9.72
C TYR A 8 -19.12 15.33 -9.55
N LEU A 9 -20.02 15.85 -10.39
CA LEU A 9 -21.42 15.50 -10.37
C LEU A 9 -21.64 14.03 -10.75
N PHE A 10 -20.93 13.54 -11.74
CA PHE A 10 -20.96 12.14 -12.14
C PHE A 10 -20.49 11.21 -11.02
N PHE A 11 -19.36 11.56 -10.36
CA PHE A 11 -18.88 10.83 -9.17
C PHE A 11 -19.94 10.80 -8.06
N LYS A 12 -20.57 11.94 -7.78
CA LYS A 12 -21.60 12.06 -6.74
C LYS A 12 -22.85 11.23 -7.02
N GLN A 13 -23.15 10.95 -8.28
CA GLN A 13 -24.29 10.13 -8.71
C GLN A 13 -24.01 8.62 -8.58
N GLN A 14 -22.75 8.22 -8.42
CA GLN A 14 -22.39 6.80 -8.27
C GLN A 14 -22.89 6.25 -6.92
N GLU A 15 -23.03 4.93 -6.85
CA GLU A 15 -23.45 4.25 -5.62
C GLU A 15 -22.54 4.57 -4.42
N PRO A 16 -23.10 4.74 -3.21
CA PRO A 16 -22.34 5.08 -2.02
C PRO A 16 -21.19 4.11 -1.73
N ASN A 17 -21.41 2.80 -1.91
CA ASN A 17 -20.39 1.78 -1.69
C ASN A 17 -19.21 1.90 -2.68
N MET A 18 -19.51 2.18 -3.96
CA MET A 18 -18.49 2.42 -4.98
C MET A 18 -17.64 3.66 -4.64
N ARG A 19 -18.28 4.76 -4.21
CA ARG A 19 -17.58 5.98 -3.83
C ARG A 19 -16.66 5.77 -2.63
N THR A 20 -17.18 5.09 -1.60
CA THR A 20 -16.39 4.76 -0.39
C THR A 20 -15.20 3.89 -0.75
N LEU A 21 -15.39 2.84 -1.55
CA LEU A 21 -14.31 1.97 -1.99
C LEU A 21 -13.24 2.75 -2.76
N LEU A 22 -13.65 3.61 -3.71
CA LEU A 22 -12.74 4.40 -4.51
C LEU A 22 -11.91 5.37 -3.64
N VAL A 23 -12.54 6.08 -2.71
CA VAL A 23 -11.85 6.98 -1.78
C VAL A 23 -10.87 6.21 -0.90
N THR A 24 -11.26 5.04 -0.37
CA THR A 24 -10.36 4.21 0.44
C THR A 24 -9.17 3.72 -0.38
N ASN A 25 -9.39 3.30 -1.62
CA ASN A 25 -8.29 2.89 -2.51
C ASN A 25 -7.35 4.05 -2.85
N MET A 26 -7.89 5.27 -3.05
CA MET A 26 -7.08 6.47 -3.27
C MET A 26 -6.22 6.82 -2.04
N LEU A 27 -6.76 6.72 -0.83
CA LEU A 27 -6.00 6.93 0.40
C LEU A 27 -4.89 5.88 0.55
N TYR A 28 -5.19 4.61 0.25
CA TYR A 28 -4.19 3.55 0.25
C TYR A 28 -3.09 3.80 -0.80
N ALA A 29 -3.46 4.29 -1.99
CA ALA A 29 -2.52 4.65 -3.05
C ALA A 29 -1.57 5.80 -2.66
N LEU A 30 -1.96 6.69 -1.75
CA LEU A 30 -1.06 7.72 -1.20
C LEU A 30 -0.03 7.13 -0.25
N VAL A 31 -0.43 6.14 0.54
CA VAL A 31 0.41 5.55 1.59
C VAL A 31 1.39 4.52 1.02
N LEU A 32 0.97 3.73 0.03
CA LEU A 32 1.73 2.61 -0.50
C LEU A 32 3.16 2.97 -0.96
N PRO A 33 3.39 4.01 -1.80
CA PRO A 33 4.74 4.39 -2.23
C PRO A 33 5.65 4.85 -1.08
N ILE A 34 5.05 5.47 -0.05
CA ILE A 34 5.78 5.88 1.16
C ILE A 34 6.36 4.63 1.82
N VAL A 35 5.51 3.63 2.04
CA VAL A 35 5.88 2.37 2.68
C VAL A 35 6.99 1.66 1.91
N GLU A 36 6.80 1.46 0.62
CA GLU A 36 7.73 0.71 -0.23
C GLU A 36 9.11 1.36 -0.23
N ILE A 37 9.19 2.68 -0.37
CA ILE A 37 10.46 3.41 -0.37
C ILE A 37 11.12 3.38 1.00
N PHE A 38 10.36 3.67 2.07
CA PHE A 38 10.94 3.75 3.41
C PHE A 38 11.41 2.41 3.93
N VAL A 39 10.66 1.33 3.72
CA VAL A 39 11.07 0.00 4.16
C VAL A 39 12.35 -0.44 3.44
N GLY A 40 12.44 -0.26 2.13
CA GLY A 40 13.65 -0.58 1.39
C GLY A 40 14.87 0.24 1.84
N ALA A 41 14.69 1.56 2.01
CA ALA A 41 15.74 2.45 2.50
C ALA A 41 16.15 2.12 3.95
N TYR A 42 15.18 1.78 4.80
CA TYR A 42 15.44 1.40 6.19
C TYR A 42 16.30 0.13 6.28
N ILE A 43 15.93 -0.92 5.55
CA ILE A 43 16.71 -2.17 5.50
C ILE A 43 18.11 -1.87 4.98
N MET A 44 18.23 -1.16 3.87
CA MET A 44 19.54 -0.86 3.26
C MET A 44 20.46 -0.06 4.17
N ARG A 45 19.92 0.91 4.91
CA ARG A 45 20.70 1.71 5.88
C ARG A 45 21.21 0.91 7.06
N ASN A 46 20.41 -0.01 7.57
CA ASN A 46 20.75 -0.76 8.78
C ASN A 46 21.57 -2.02 8.50
N THR A 47 21.49 -2.58 7.29
CA THR A 47 22.21 -3.80 6.94
C THR A 47 23.38 -3.55 5.98
N SER A 48 23.35 -2.46 5.21
CA SER A 48 24.26 -2.18 4.10
C SER A 48 24.36 -3.34 3.09
N ASP A 49 23.33 -4.20 3.05
CA ASP A 49 23.32 -5.43 2.25
C ASP A 49 22.06 -5.46 1.37
N PRO A 50 22.20 -5.33 0.04
CA PRO A 50 21.07 -5.41 -0.89
C PRO A 50 20.39 -6.80 -0.89
N VAL A 51 21.09 -7.86 -0.47
CA VAL A 51 20.49 -9.21 -0.36
C VAL A 51 19.38 -9.23 0.69
N MET A 52 19.53 -8.47 1.78
CA MET A 52 18.49 -8.37 2.82
C MET A 52 17.22 -7.69 2.29
N VAL A 53 17.35 -6.67 1.43
CA VAL A 53 16.20 -6.03 0.76
C VAL A 53 15.50 -7.03 -0.17
N ALA A 54 16.28 -7.75 -0.98
CA ALA A 54 15.75 -8.77 -1.89
C ALA A 54 15.05 -9.92 -1.12
N PHE A 55 15.62 -10.34 -0.01
CA PHE A 55 15.04 -11.37 0.87
C PHE A 55 13.69 -10.92 1.48
N TYR A 56 13.63 -9.69 1.99
CA TYR A 56 12.36 -9.11 2.44
C TYR A 56 11.29 -9.10 1.34
N GLN A 57 11.66 -8.67 0.14
CA GLN A 57 10.74 -8.66 -1.01
C GLN A 57 10.29 -10.07 -1.40
N LEU A 58 11.21 -11.05 -1.40
CA LEU A 58 10.88 -12.46 -1.66
C LEU A 58 9.85 -12.97 -0.65
N ALA A 59 10.08 -12.73 0.64
CA ALA A 59 9.15 -13.13 1.71
C ALA A 59 7.78 -12.44 1.53
N MET A 60 7.77 -11.17 1.12
CA MET A 60 6.54 -10.44 0.82
C MET A 60 5.77 -11.08 -0.35
N TYR A 61 6.42 -11.43 -1.45
CA TYR A 61 5.76 -12.11 -2.58
C TYR A 61 5.22 -13.49 -2.20
N ILE A 62 5.95 -14.25 -1.39
CA ILE A 62 5.46 -15.53 -0.84
C ILE A 62 4.20 -15.29 -0.01
N GLY A 63 4.18 -14.26 0.83
CA GLY A 63 3.01 -13.86 1.61
C GLY A 63 1.80 -13.51 0.73
N ILE A 64 1.99 -12.73 -0.34
CA ILE A 64 0.93 -12.39 -1.29
C ILE A 64 0.32 -13.65 -1.93
N ILE A 65 1.16 -14.55 -2.45
CA ILE A 65 0.71 -15.77 -3.12
C ILE A 65 -0.06 -16.66 -2.14
N THR A 66 0.52 -16.91 -0.98
CA THR A 66 -0.09 -17.77 0.05
C THR A 66 -1.46 -17.23 0.48
N THR A 67 -1.52 -15.93 0.75
CA THR A 67 -2.77 -15.30 1.22
C THR A 67 -3.81 -15.21 0.12
N SER A 68 -3.42 -14.99 -1.13
CA SER A 68 -4.37 -14.99 -2.26
C SER A 68 -5.03 -16.35 -2.45
N LEU A 69 -4.30 -17.44 -2.26
CA LEU A 69 -4.85 -18.81 -2.28
C LEU A 69 -5.79 -19.05 -1.09
N VAL A 70 -5.36 -18.69 0.11
CA VAL A 70 -6.14 -18.84 1.35
C VAL A 70 -7.39 -17.96 1.34
N ASN A 71 -7.34 -16.78 0.70
CA ASN A 71 -8.47 -15.86 0.60
C ASN A 71 -9.71 -16.51 -0.02
N GLY A 72 -9.53 -17.31 -1.08
CA GLY A 72 -10.64 -18.02 -1.72
C GLY A 72 -11.34 -18.99 -0.76
N TYR A 73 -10.60 -19.60 0.15
CA TYR A 73 -11.15 -20.47 1.19
C TYR A 73 -11.86 -19.69 2.30
N LEU A 74 -11.27 -18.56 2.72
CA LEU A 74 -11.85 -17.69 3.75
C LEU A 74 -13.14 -17.00 3.31
N LEU A 75 -13.30 -16.73 2.03
CA LEU A 75 -14.54 -16.16 1.45
C LEU A 75 -15.77 -17.06 1.62
N LYS A 76 -15.59 -18.35 1.92
CA LYS A 76 -16.71 -19.23 2.29
C LYS A 76 -17.29 -18.91 3.67
N LYS A 77 -16.52 -18.27 4.56
CA LYS A 77 -16.89 -17.98 5.95
C LYS A 77 -17.01 -16.47 6.24
N TYR A 78 -16.22 -15.65 5.59
CA TYR A 78 -16.11 -14.22 5.86
C TYR A 78 -16.51 -13.40 4.64
N SER A 79 -17.05 -12.20 4.88
CA SER A 79 -17.41 -11.29 3.80
C SER A 79 -16.17 -10.69 3.13
N VAL A 80 -16.30 -10.35 1.85
CA VAL A 80 -15.24 -9.65 1.08
C VAL A 80 -14.83 -8.35 1.76
N LYS A 81 -15.80 -7.60 2.32
CA LYS A 81 -15.54 -6.35 3.07
C LYS A 81 -14.69 -6.61 4.31
N THR A 82 -14.95 -7.68 5.05
CA THR A 82 -14.18 -8.06 6.24
C THR A 82 -12.73 -8.36 5.87
N LEU A 83 -12.51 -9.21 4.86
CA LEU A 83 -11.15 -9.59 4.43
C LEU A 83 -10.37 -8.40 3.86
N TYR A 84 -11.04 -7.52 3.12
CA TYR A 84 -10.47 -6.26 2.66
C TYR A 84 -10.00 -5.38 3.82
N SER A 85 -10.86 -5.18 4.83
CA SER A 85 -10.54 -4.38 6.01
C SER A 85 -9.41 -4.99 6.83
N VAL A 86 -9.38 -6.33 6.96
CA VAL A 86 -8.26 -7.07 7.59
C VAL A 86 -6.96 -6.79 6.85
N GLY A 87 -6.97 -6.81 5.51
CA GLY A 87 -5.80 -6.48 4.70
C GLY A 87 -5.23 -5.09 5.03
N ILE A 88 -6.08 -4.06 5.09
CA ILE A 88 -5.66 -2.69 5.44
C ILE A 88 -5.11 -2.61 6.87
N LEU A 89 -5.81 -3.21 7.85
CA LEU A 89 -5.38 -3.18 9.25
C LEU A 89 -4.05 -3.91 9.45
N VAL A 90 -3.89 -5.09 8.87
CA VAL A 90 -2.65 -5.87 8.97
C VAL A 90 -1.50 -5.16 8.25
N SER A 91 -1.75 -4.45 7.14
CA SER A 91 -0.73 -3.59 6.50
C SER A 91 -0.22 -2.53 7.47
N GLY A 92 -1.11 -1.81 8.15
CA GLY A 92 -0.72 -0.80 9.15
C GLY A 92 0.07 -1.40 10.32
N ILE A 93 -0.36 -2.55 10.84
CA ILE A 93 0.35 -3.26 11.93
C ILE A 93 1.73 -3.73 11.46
N SER A 94 1.84 -4.27 10.24
CA SER A 94 3.11 -4.73 9.68
C SER A 94 4.12 -3.60 9.52
N MET A 95 3.65 -2.42 9.08
CA MET A 95 4.48 -1.23 8.98
C MET A 95 4.98 -0.77 10.34
N PHE A 96 4.06 -0.65 11.30
CA PHE A 96 4.44 -0.27 12.66
C PHE A 96 5.42 -1.28 13.28
N GLY A 97 5.16 -2.58 13.08
CA GLY A 97 6.07 -3.66 13.48
C GLY A 97 7.46 -3.50 12.88
N MET A 98 7.55 -3.23 11.57
CA MET A 98 8.83 -3.02 10.89
C MET A 98 9.64 -1.86 11.50
N MET A 99 8.98 -0.77 11.90
CA MET A 99 9.62 0.38 12.54
C MET A 99 10.17 0.07 13.95
N THR A 100 9.64 -0.94 14.63
CA THR A 100 10.04 -1.33 15.99
C THR A 100 11.12 -2.42 16.03
N ILE A 101 11.42 -3.06 14.91
CA ILE A 101 12.46 -4.07 14.81
C ILE A 101 13.82 -3.42 14.95
N LYS A 102 14.56 -3.80 16.01
CA LYS A 102 15.91 -3.27 16.30
C LYS A 102 17.03 -4.06 15.62
N SER A 103 16.82 -5.35 15.38
CA SER A 103 17.79 -6.23 14.72
C SER A 103 17.21 -6.72 13.41
N LEU A 104 17.87 -6.40 12.29
CA LEU A 104 17.43 -6.80 10.95
C LEU A 104 18.14 -8.09 10.51
N GLY A 105 17.78 -9.20 11.18
CA GLY A 105 18.20 -10.54 10.76
C GLY A 105 17.29 -11.14 9.68
N PHE A 106 17.70 -12.27 9.10
CA PHE A 106 16.91 -12.96 8.09
C PHE A 106 15.52 -13.39 8.59
N ILE A 107 15.42 -13.81 9.86
CA ILE A 107 14.15 -14.27 10.43
C ILE A 107 13.18 -13.09 10.59
N GLU A 108 13.64 -12.00 11.16
CA GLU A 108 12.85 -10.80 11.41
C GLU A 108 12.36 -10.18 10.09
N LEU A 109 13.26 -10.06 9.11
CA LEU A 109 12.90 -9.56 7.78
C LEU A 109 11.98 -10.50 7.03
N GLY A 110 12.19 -11.81 7.15
CA GLY A 110 11.33 -12.82 6.55
C GLY A 110 9.91 -12.76 7.11
N LEU A 111 9.76 -12.67 8.43
CA LEU A 111 8.46 -12.56 9.09
C LEU A 111 7.76 -11.24 8.76
N ALA A 112 8.48 -10.11 8.82
CA ALA A 112 7.94 -8.80 8.49
C ALA A 112 7.50 -8.73 7.01
N GLY A 113 8.33 -9.22 6.09
CA GLY A 113 8.00 -9.29 4.66
C GLY A 113 6.79 -10.19 4.41
N PHE A 114 6.77 -11.39 4.99
CA PHE A 114 5.64 -12.31 4.85
C PHE A 114 4.33 -11.71 5.37
N LEU A 115 4.35 -11.06 6.54
CA LEU A 115 3.17 -10.43 7.13
C LEU A 115 2.66 -9.27 6.27
N MET A 116 3.56 -8.42 5.75
CA MET A 116 3.22 -7.34 4.84
C MET A 116 2.65 -7.89 3.52
N GLY A 117 3.24 -8.96 3.00
CA GLY A 117 2.75 -9.66 1.82
C GLY A 117 1.37 -10.27 2.03
N ALA A 118 1.14 -10.91 3.18
CA ALA A 118 -0.16 -11.46 3.53
C ALA A 118 -1.25 -10.37 3.59
N ALA A 119 -0.94 -9.23 4.19
CA ALA A 119 -1.82 -8.08 4.23
C ALA A 119 -2.15 -7.56 2.82
N SER A 120 -1.13 -7.43 1.97
CA SER A 120 -1.27 -7.01 0.57
C SER A 120 -2.12 -8.01 -0.24
N GLY A 121 -1.94 -9.32 -0.04
CA GLY A 121 -2.74 -10.35 -0.69
C GLY A 121 -4.23 -10.23 -0.34
N PHE A 122 -4.57 -10.01 0.92
CA PHE A 122 -5.95 -9.73 1.33
C PHE A 122 -6.49 -8.45 0.71
N PHE A 123 -5.71 -7.37 0.74
CA PHE A 123 -6.13 -6.08 0.18
C PHE A 123 -6.41 -6.19 -1.32
N TRP A 124 -5.43 -6.61 -2.12
CA TRP A 124 -5.53 -6.60 -3.58
C TRP A 124 -6.61 -7.54 -4.10
N THR A 125 -6.70 -8.77 -3.57
CA THR A 125 -7.70 -9.75 -4.02
C THR A 125 -9.12 -9.25 -3.71
N ASN A 126 -9.37 -8.78 -2.49
CA ASN A 126 -10.70 -8.35 -2.09
C ASN A 126 -11.09 -6.98 -2.66
N ARG A 127 -10.13 -6.10 -2.94
CA ARG A 127 -10.34 -4.84 -3.65
C ARG A 127 -10.97 -5.08 -5.02
N TYR A 128 -10.43 -6.01 -5.81
CA TYR A 128 -10.99 -6.36 -7.12
C TYR A 128 -12.40 -6.93 -7.01
N LEU A 129 -12.63 -7.82 -6.06
CA LEU A 129 -13.97 -8.39 -5.82
C LEU A 129 -14.97 -7.31 -5.40
N LEU A 130 -14.59 -6.40 -4.50
CA LEU A 130 -15.45 -5.28 -4.10
C LEU A 130 -15.75 -4.34 -5.26
N ALA A 131 -14.76 -4.07 -6.12
CA ALA A 131 -14.98 -3.27 -7.32
C ALA A 131 -16.00 -3.94 -8.24
N LEU A 132 -15.91 -5.25 -8.48
CA LEU A 132 -16.86 -5.99 -9.29
C LEU A 132 -18.29 -5.97 -8.70
N TYR A 133 -18.41 -6.13 -7.38
CA TYR A 133 -19.71 -6.14 -6.70
C TYR A 133 -20.39 -4.76 -6.62
N ASN A 134 -19.60 -3.69 -6.60
CA ASN A 134 -20.12 -2.32 -6.44
C ASN A 134 -20.09 -1.50 -7.74
N THR A 135 -19.76 -2.10 -8.87
CA THR A 135 -19.78 -1.46 -10.19
C THR A 135 -20.61 -2.29 -11.18
N ASN A 136 -21.25 -1.60 -12.12
CA ASN A 136 -21.87 -2.19 -13.30
C ASN A 136 -21.00 -1.92 -14.53
N ASP A 137 -21.35 -2.47 -15.67
CA ASP A 137 -20.55 -2.35 -16.90
C ASP A 137 -20.33 -0.90 -17.34
N ASN A 138 -21.29 0.00 -17.06
CA ASN A 138 -21.17 1.42 -17.40
C ASN A 138 -20.24 2.20 -16.43
N SER A 139 -20.23 1.84 -15.16
CA SER A 139 -19.43 2.53 -14.11
C SER A 139 -18.07 1.89 -13.85
N ARG A 140 -17.86 0.63 -14.28
CA ARG A 140 -16.63 -0.12 -14.03
C ARG A 140 -15.41 0.51 -14.68
N ASN A 141 -15.52 0.89 -15.94
CA ASN A 141 -14.43 1.57 -16.66
C ASN A 141 -14.07 2.90 -16.02
N TYR A 142 -15.08 3.65 -15.58
CA TYR A 142 -14.87 4.90 -14.83
C TYR A 142 -14.16 4.65 -13.50
N PHE A 143 -14.60 3.64 -12.73
CA PHE A 143 -13.97 3.27 -11.45
C PHE A 143 -12.49 2.96 -11.63
N PHE A 144 -12.17 1.99 -12.51
CA PHE A 144 -10.77 1.59 -12.71
C PHE A 144 -9.92 2.67 -13.39
N GLY A 145 -10.51 3.48 -14.27
CA GLY A 145 -9.83 4.62 -14.90
C GLY A 145 -9.42 5.67 -13.87
N LEU A 146 -10.34 6.05 -12.99
CA LEU A 146 -10.06 7.05 -11.95
C LEU A 146 -9.08 6.51 -10.90
N GLU A 147 -9.24 5.26 -10.51
CA GLU A 147 -8.32 4.58 -9.59
C GLU A 147 -6.90 4.49 -10.15
N SER A 148 -6.73 4.03 -11.40
CA SER A 148 -5.43 3.94 -12.07
C SER A 148 -4.78 5.31 -12.24
N PHE A 149 -5.55 6.33 -12.53
CA PHE A 149 -5.07 7.70 -12.60
C PHE A 149 -4.47 8.16 -11.26
N PHE A 150 -5.18 7.92 -10.15
CA PHE A 150 -4.68 8.24 -8.82
C PHE A 150 -3.42 7.43 -8.45
N PHE A 151 -3.40 6.12 -8.70
CA PHE A 151 -2.21 5.30 -8.48
C PHE A 151 -1.00 5.80 -9.28
N SER A 152 -1.20 6.21 -10.53
CA SER A 152 -0.11 6.75 -11.37
C SER A 152 0.42 8.07 -10.84
N ILE A 153 -0.46 8.98 -10.43
CA ILE A 153 -0.05 10.27 -9.86
C ILE A 153 0.67 10.07 -8.53
N THR A 154 0.15 9.22 -7.66
CA THR A 154 0.75 9.01 -6.33
C THR A 154 2.08 8.26 -6.39
N SER A 155 2.22 7.29 -7.28
CA SER A 155 3.47 6.53 -7.45
C SER A 155 4.64 7.40 -7.94
N ILE A 156 4.36 8.50 -8.63
CA ILE A 156 5.37 9.47 -9.09
C ILE A 156 5.47 10.65 -8.12
N GLY A 157 4.32 11.24 -7.78
CA GLY A 157 4.27 12.49 -7.02
C GLY A 157 4.71 12.33 -5.56
N VAL A 158 4.28 11.25 -4.90
CA VAL A 158 4.61 11.03 -3.48
C VAL A 158 6.13 10.88 -3.27
N PRO A 159 6.86 10.03 -4.02
CA PRO A 159 8.31 9.94 -3.91
C PRO A 159 9.04 11.28 -4.15
N LEU A 160 8.59 12.06 -5.14
CA LEU A 160 9.19 13.36 -5.43
C LEU A 160 8.98 14.36 -4.29
N ILE A 161 7.77 14.45 -3.74
CA ILE A 161 7.45 15.34 -2.63
C ILE A 161 8.27 14.94 -1.39
N ILE A 162 8.33 13.65 -1.07
CA ILE A 162 9.06 13.16 0.09
C ILE A 162 10.57 13.35 -0.11
N GLY A 163 11.10 13.05 -1.28
CA GLY A 163 12.52 13.28 -1.60
C GLY A 163 12.90 14.76 -1.44
N ALA A 164 12.08 15.68 -1.97
CA ALA A 164 12.27 17.11 -1.80
C ALA A 164 12.19 17.55 -0.33
N PHE A 165 11.26 16.97 0.44
CA PHE A 165 11.12 17.26 1.87
C PHE A 165 12.33 16.76 2.66
N ILE A 166 12.80 15.54 2.41
CA ILE A 166 13.97 14.96 3.07
C ILE A 166 15.23 15.77 2.77
N SER A 167 15.42 16.22 1.52
CA SER A 167 16.59 17.03 1.14
C SER A 167 16.67 18.38 1.84
N GLN A 168 15.54 18.92 2.34
CA GLN A 168 15.50 20.16 3.11
C GLN A 168 15.74 19.98 4.61
N ILE A 169 15.69 18.73 5.12
CA ILE A 169 15.76 18.42 6.56
C ILE A 169 17.12 17.76 6.88
N ASP A 170 18.15 18.12 6.18
CA ASP A 170 19.50 17.54 6.34
C ASP A 170 19.91 17.50 7.83
N GLY A 171 20.15 16.30 8.33
CA GLY A 171 20.64 16.06 9.70
C GLY A 171 19.62 16.14 10.84
N LYS A 172 18.31 16.30 10.57
CA LYS A 172 17.27 16.31 11.62
C LYS A 172 16.54 14.96 11.72
N GLU A 173 16.18 14.59 12.96
CA GLU A 173 15.28 13.45 13.18
C GLU A 173 13.88 13.80 12.70
N VAL A 174 13.39 13.04 11.73
CA VAL A 174 11.99 13.12 11.28
C VAL A 174 11.35 11.76 11.51
N PHE A 175 10.27 11.71 12.30
CA PHE A 175 9.55 10.49 12.68
C PHE A 175 10.43 9.40 13.34
N GLY A 176 11.42 9.78 14.12
CA GLY A 176 12.35 8.84 14.77
C GLY A 176 13.40 8.23 13.83
N PHE A 177 13.52 8.72 12.60
CA PHE A 177 14.55 8.33 11.65
C PHE A 177 15.60 9.43 11.53
N LEU A 178 16.86 9.08 11.79
CA LEU A 178 18.02 9.94 11.46
C LEU A 178 18.24 9.87 9.95
N PHE A 179 17.86 10.92 9.24
CA PHE A 179 18.22 11.10 7.85
C PHE A 179 19.57 11.82 7.77
N ASN A 180 20.65 11.05 7.81
CA ASN A 180 21.99 11.57 7.54
C ASN A 180 22.33 11.25 6.08
N ILE A 181 22.23 12.25 5.19
CA ILE A 181 22.49 12.10 3.75
C ILE A 181 23.99 12.20 3.47
N ASN A 182 24.79 12.70 4.40
CA ASN A 182 26.24 12.77 4.27
C ASN A 182 26.88 11.44 4.65
N THR A 183 27.02 10.56 3.67
CA THR A 183 28.07 9.57 3.63
C THR A 183 28.96 9.90 2.44
N SER A 184 30.09 10.54 2.77
CA SER A 184 31.28 10.58 1.92
C SER A 184 31.62 9.21 1.32
#